data_7e0ddaa55f8e65dfce8d59d3eddb5526
#
_entry.id   7e0ddaa55f8e65dfce8d59d3eddb5526
#
_cell.length_a   1.000
_cell.length_b   1.000
_cell.length_c   1.000
_cell.angle_alpha   90.00
_cell.angle_beta   90.00
_cell.angle_gamma   90.00
#
_symmetry.space_group_name_H-M   'P 1'
#
loop_
_entity.id
_entity.type
_entity.pdbx_description
1 polymer ?
#
loop_
_entity_poly.entity_id
_entity_poly.type
_entity_poly.pdbx_seq_one_letter_code
_entity_poly.pdbx_strand_id
1 'polypeptide(L)'
;MIFKHNIPPVFDKNSRILILGSFPSVQSRENAFFYAHPRNRFWTVLAAVFGEPTPCTTDEKKRFLLRRNIALWDVIAQCEVTGSSDASIRNAEPNQIESILRQAKIEKIFVNGKTAYKYYQKYLYPSTGIEAVCLPSTSPANARMKERELIDIWREAVILK
;
A
#
# COMPACT_ATOMS: atom_id res chain seq x y z
N MET A 1 9.05 -16.59 -13.95
CA MET A 1 7.60 -16.52 -14.28
C MET A 1 7.08 -15.12 -14.01
N ILE A 2 6.31 -14.58 -14.93
CA ILE A 2 5.73 -13.24 -14.80
C ILE A 2 4.38 -13.34 -14.09
N PHE A 3 4.20 -12.55 -13.05
CA PHE A 3 2.92 -12.43 -12.35
C PHE A 3 2.33 -11.05 -12.60
N LYS A 4 1.02 -11.02 -12.83
CA LYS A 4 0.28 -9.77 -13.02
C LYS A 4 -0.49 -9.40 -11.76
N HIS A 5 -0.57 -8.11 -11.50
CA HIS A 5 -1.38 -7.60 -10.40
C HIS A 5 -2.85 -7.86 -10.72
N ASN A 6 -3.53 -8.56 -9.81
CA ASN A 6 -4.92 -8.98 -10.03
C ASN A 6 -5.91 -8.30 -9.07
N ILE A 7 -5.46 -7.29 -8.33
CA ILE A 7 -6.28 -6.61 -7.34
C ILE A 7 -6.56 -5.19 -7.80
N PRO A 8 -7.83 -4.83 -8.05
CA PRO A 8 -8.16 -3.45 -8.44
C PRO A 8 -7.91 -2.48 -7.28
N PRO A 9 -7.62 -1.22 -7.58
CA PRO A 9 -7.43 -0.24 -6.51
C PRO A 9 -8.72 0.01 -5.75
N VAL A 10 -8.59 0.35 -4.47
CA VAL A 10 -9.70 0.84 -3.65
C VAL A 10 -9.61 2.35 -3.61
N PHE A 11 -10.62 3.05 -4.09
CA PHE A 11 -10.70 4.51 -4.00
C PHE A 11 -12.08 4.99 -4.43
N ASP A 12 -12.39 6.23 -4.11
CA ASP A 12 -13.55 6.93 -4.67
C ASP A 12 -13.18 8.41 -4.90
N LYS A 13 -14.12 9.18 -5.35
CA LYS A 13 -13.88 10.61 -5.65
C LYS A 13 -13.49 11.43 -4.42
N ASN A 14 -13.76 10.92 -3.23
CA ASN A 14 -13.44 11.60 -1.97
C ASN A 14 -12.08 11.20 -1.40
N SER A 15 -11.38 10.27 -2.02
CA SER A 15 -10.05 9.87 -1.57
C SER A 15 -9.08 11.05 -1.63
N ARG A 16 -8.26 11.21 -0.58
CA ARG A 16 -7.31 12.31 -0.46
C ARG A 16 -5.89 11.84 -0.22
N ILE A 17 -5.75 10.63 0.29
CA ILE A 17 -4.47 9.99 0.59
C ILE A 17 -4.38 8.72 -0.22
N LEU A 18 -3.24 8.51 -0.88
CA LEU A 18 -2.97 7.26 -1.61
C LEU A 18 -1.84 6.53 -0.91
N ILE A 19 -2.09 5.28 -0.52
CA ILE A 19 -1.06 4.41 0.06
C ILE A 19 -0.72 3.34 -0.98
N LEU A 20 0.56 3.18 -1.27
CA LEU A 20 1.04 2.23 -2.26
C LEU A 20 1.99 1.21 -1.64
N GLY A 21 1.72 -0.08 -1.87
CA GLY A 21 2.69 -1.13 -1.61
C GLY A 21 3.53 -1.41 -2.85
N SER A 22 4.40 -2.43 -2.79
CA SER A 22 5.22 -2.82 -3.94
C SER A 22 4.45 -3.73 -4.89
N PHE A 23 4.23 -4.97 -4.48
CA PHE A 23 3.51 -5.98 -5.24
C PHE A 23 2.81 -6.91 -4.25
N PRO A 24 1.61 -7.43 -4.55
CA PRO A 24 0.90 -8.27 -3.57
C PRO A 24 1.62 -9.58 -3.27
N SER A 25 1.56 -10.01 -2.00
CA SER A 25 2.08 -11.29 -1.55
C SER A 25 1.34 -12.44 -2.22
N VAL A 26 1.85 -13.67 -2.05
CA VAL A 26 1.17 -14.87 -2.55
C VAL A 26 -0.26 -14.95 -1.99
N GLN A 27 -0.42 -14.74 -0.67
CA GLN A 27 -1.74 -14.77 -0.04
C GLN A 27 -2.66 -13.68 -0.56
N SER A 28 -2.13 -12.48 -0.83
CA SER A 28 -2.94 -11.39 -1.39
C SER A 28 -3.40 -11.72 -2.80
N ARG A 29 -2.54 -12.32 -3.63
CA ARG A 29 -2.91 -12.73 -4.98
C ARG A 29 -3.96 -13.83 -4.97
N GLU A 30 -3.85 -14.79 -4.05
CA GLU A 30 -4.81 -15.88 -3.91
C GLU A 30 -6.17 -15.39 -3.41
N ASN A 31 -6.17 -14.44 -2.48
CA ASN A 31 -7.40 -13.89 -1.89
C ASN A 31 -7.94 -12.69 -2.66
N ALA A 32 -7.21 -12.23 -3.68
CA ALA A 32 -7.57 -11.07 -4.50
C ALA A 32 -7.83 -9.81 -3.67
N PHE A 33 -7.08 -9.61 -2.59
CA PHE A 33 -7.14 -8.39 -1.80
C PHE A 33 -5.83 -8.11 -1.07
N PHE A 34 -5.63 -6.82 -0.69
CA PHE A 34 -4.36 -6.31 -0.16
C PHE A 34 -4.05 -6.81 1.24
N TYR A 35 -2.77 -7.05 1.48
CA TYR A 35 -2.22 -7.38 2.81
C TYR A 35 -2.96 -8.54 3.47
N ALA A 36 -3.17 -9.61 2.72
CA ALA A 36 -3.90 -10.78 3.18
C ALA A 36 -3.04 -11.76 4.00
N HIS A 37 -1.71 -11.62 3.97
CA HIS A 37 -0.84 -12.49 4.76
C HIS A 37 -1.13 -12.27 6.25
N PRO A 38 -1.35 -13.37 7.04
CA PRO A 38 -1.75 -13.24 8.45
C PRO A 38 -0.77 -12.44 9.32
N ARG A 39 0.50 -12.42 8.96
CA ARG A 39 1.54 -11.70 9.71
C ARG A 39 1.75 -10.28 9.23
N ASN A 40 1.09 -9.84 8.17
CA ASN A 40 1.20 -8.46 7.74
C ASN A 40 0.37 -7.59 8.68
N ARG A 41 1.00 -6.56 9.22
CA ARG A 41 0.39 -5.69 10.23
C ARG A 41 -0.35 -4.48 9.66
N PHE A 42 -0.52 -4.42 8.33
CA PHE A 42 -1.11 -3.23 7.68
C PHE A 42 -2.46 -2.84 8.29
N TRP A 43 -3.39 -3.77 8.33
CA TRP A 43 -4.75 -3.46 8.79
C TRP A 43 -4.79 -3.11 10.27
N THR A 44 -4.02 -3.82 11.08
CA THR A 44 -3.91 -3.54 12.51
C THR A 44 -3.29 -2.16 12.76
N VAL A 45 -2.21 -1.85 12.06
CA VAL A 45 -1.53 -0.56 12.20
C VAL A 45 -2.41 0.58 11.75
N LEU A 46 -3.01 0.47 10.56
CA LEU A 46 -3.83 1.55 10.02
C LEU A 46 -5.08 1.80 10.88
N ALA A 47 -5.73 0.73 11.34
CA ALA A 47 -6.88 0.87 12.23
C ALA A 47 -6.49 1.59 13.52
N ALA A 48 -5.34 1.22 14.12
CA ALA A 48 -4.86 1.85 15.35
C ALA A 48 -4.54 3.33 15.14
N VAL A 49 -4.03 3.69 13.96
CA VAL A 49 -3.75 5.09 13.61
C VAL A 49 -5.02 5.94 13.74
N PHE A 50 -6.16 5.39 13.37
CA PHE A 50 -7.45 6.09 13.42
C PHE A 50 -8.29 5.77 14.66
N GLY A 51 -7.76 4.95 15.58
CA GLY A 51 -8.49 4.59 16.79
C GLY A 51 -9.72 3.73 16.53
N GLU A 52 -9.68 2.89 15.49
CA GLU A 52 -10.79 2.02 15.12
C GLU A 52 -10.45 0.54 15.34
N PRO A 53 -11.46 -0.33 15.49
CA PRO A 53 -11.23 -1.77 15.50
C PRO A 53 -10.64 -2.23 14.17
N THR A 54 -9.80 -3.25 14.20
CA THR A 54 -9.19 -3.81 12.99
C THR A 54 -10.26 -4.45 12.11
N PRO A 55 -10.41 -4.00 10.84
CA PRO A 55 -11.37 -4.61 9.93
C PRO A 55 -10.91 -6.02 9.56
N CYS A 56 -11.85 -6.95 9.43
CA CYS A 56 -11.56 -8.37 9.19
C CYS A 56 -11.92 -8.83 7.79
N THR A 57 -13.11 -8.48 7.31
CA THR A 57 -13.57 -8.90 5.98
C THR A 57 -13.12 -7.92 4.91
N THR A 58 -13.12 -8.38 3.65
CA THR A 58 -12.81 -7.51 2.52
C THR A 58 -13.74 -6.31 2.47
N ASP A 59 -15.03 -6.50 2.69
CA ASP A 59 -15.99 -5.40 2.69
C ASP A 59 -15.72 -4.41 3.83
N GLU A 60 -15.40 -4.90 5.02
CA GLU A 60 -15.05 -4.03 6.15
C GLU A 60 -13.79 -3.22 5.85
N LYS A 61 -12.80 -3.85 5.23
CA LYS A 61 -11.55 -3.18 4.85
C LYS A 61 -11.79 -2.08 3.83
N LYS A 62 -12.59 -2.36 2.81
CA LYS A 62 -12.94 -1.35 1.80
C LYS A 62 -13.69 -0.18 2.42
N ARG A 63 -14.69 -0.45 3.23
CA ARG A 63 -15.49 0.60 3.90
C ARG A 63 -14.63 1.45 4.82
N PHE A 64 -13.72 0.81 5.55
CA PHE A 64 -12.77 1.52 6.42
C PHE A 64 -11.94 2.53 5.62
N LEU A 65 -11.32 2.07 4.51
CA LEU A 65 -10.50 2.94 3.68
C LEU A 65 -11.29 4.12 3.12
N LEU A 66 -12.46 3.85 2.55
CA LEU A 66 -13.28 4.90 1.93
C LEU A 66 -13.81 5.88 2.97
N ARG A 67 -14.19 5.40 4.15
CA ARG A 67 -14.63 6.27 5.25
C ARG A 67 -13.52 7.21 5.71
N ARG A 68 -12.27 6.80 5.59
CA ARG A 68 -11.11 7.60 5.96
C ARG A 68 -10.48 8.34 4.78
N ASN A 69 -11.14 8.34 3.64
CA ASN A 69 -10.68 9.02 2.42
C ASN A 69 -9.31 8.52 1.96
N ILE A 70 -9.07 7.22 2.10
CA ILE A 70 -7.81 6.57 1.73
C ILE A 70 -8.00 5.74 0.48
N ALA A 71 -7.13 5.96 -0.51
CA ALA A 71 -6.99 5.11 -1.68
C ALA A 71 -5.84 4.11 -1.43
N LEU A 72 -5.99 2.90 -1.94
CA LEU A 72 -5.00 1.84 -1.73
C LEU A 72 -4.74 1.09 -3.02
N TRP A 73 -3.47 0.93 -3.37
CA TRP A 73 -3.02 0.13 -4.50
C TRP A 73 -1.56 -0.28 -4.29
N ASP A 74 -0.91 -0.74 -5.35
CA ASP A 74 0.53 -1.07 -5.36
C ASP A 74 1.20 -0.37 -6.53
N VAL A 75 2.51 -0.18 -6.43
CA VAL A 75 3.30 0.47 -7.49
C VAL A 75 3.41 -0.41 -8.73
N ILE A 76 3.54 -1.72 -8.54
CA ILE A 76 3.90 -2.65 -9.61
C ILE A 76 2.66 -3.36 -10.17
N ALA A 77 2.49 -3.29 -11.51
CA ALA A 77 1.40 -3.94 -12.23
C ALA A 77 1.76 -5.40 -12.59
N GLN A 78 3.02 -5.65 -12.92
CA GLN A 78 3.50 -7.01 -13.18
C GLN A 78 5.00 -7.08 -12.96
N CYS A 79 5.48 -8.26 -12.63
CA CYS A 79 6.91 -8.49 -12.43
C CYS A 79 7.19 -9.99 -12.36
N GLU A 80 8.48 -10.31 -12.36
CA GLU A 80 8.96 -11.64 -11.97
C GLU A 80 9.30 -11.56 -10.50
N VAL A 81 8.80 -12.53 -9.72
CA VAL A 81 9.01 -12.57 -8.27
C VAL A 81 9.01 -14.01 -7.80
N THR A 82 9.77 -14.31 -6.75
CA THR A 82 9.79 -15.62 -6.10
C THR A 82 9.03 -15.51 -4.80
N GLY A 83 7.87 -16.18 -4.72
CA GLY A 83 7.00 -16.10 -3.55
C GLY A 83 6.55 -14.69 -3.25
N SER A 84 6.82 -14.22 -2.03
CA SER A 84 6.46 -12.88 -1.58
C SER A 84 7.68 -11.99 -1.33
N SER A 85 8.86 -12.41 -1.78
CA SER A 85 10.11 -11.70 -1.50
C SER A 85 10.29 -10.48 -2.39
N ASP A 86 10.24 -9.29 -1.81
CA ASP A 86 10.49 -8.02 -2.51
C ASP A 86 11.89 -8.01 -3.15
N ALA A 87 12.88 -8.62 -2.51
CA ALA A 87 14.24 -8.67 -3.04
C ALA A 87 14.35 -9.48 -4.34
N SER A 88 13.40 -10.36 -4.61
CA SER A 88 13.39 -11.21 -5.81
C SER A 88 12.71 -10.55 -7.01
N ILE A 89 12.13 -9.36 -6.83
CA ILE A 89 11.41 -8.68 -7.91
C ILE A 89 12.35 -8.31 -9.07
N ARG A 90 11.96 -8.70 -10.29
CA ARG A 90 12.67 -8.42 -11.54
C ARG A 90 11.69 -8.01 -12.62
N ASN A 91 12.17 -7.20 -13.56
CA ASN A 91 11.38 -6.80 -14.74
C ASN A 91 10.01 -6.20 -14.36
N ALA A 92 10.03 -5.29 -13.40
CA ALA A 92 8.81 -4.67 -12.90
C ALA A 92 8.25 -3.65 -13.89
N GLU A 93 6.92 -3.67 -14.05
CA GLU A 93 6.18 -2.64 -14.78
C GLU A 93 5.20 -1.97 -13.84
N PRO A 94 5.08 -0.64 -13.87
CA PRO A 94 4.24 0.09 -12.91
C PRO A 94 2.76 0.03 -13.22
N ASN A 95 1.94 0.16 -12.19
CA ASN A 95 0.52 0.43 -12.33
C ASN A 95 0.32 1.87 -12.79
N GLN A 96 -0.77 2.13 -13.50
CA GLN A 96 -1.10 3.46 -13.98
C GLN A 96 -1.90 4.23 -12.91
N ILE A 97 -1.21 4.73 -11.90
CA ILE A 97 -1.86 5.44 -10.80
C ILE A 97 -2.48 6.76 -11.24
N GLU A 98 -2.14 7.26 -12.42
CA GLU A 98 -2.75 8.46 -12.99
C GLU A 98 -4.27 8.31 -13.12
N SER A 99 -4.77 7.09 -13.27
CA SER A 99 -6.22 6.84 -13.32
C SER A 99 -6.89 7.24 -12.01
N ILE A 100 -6.21 7.03 -10.87
CA ILE A 100 -6.70 7.45 -9.56
C ILE A 100 -6.61 8.97 -9.44
N LEU A 101 -5.48 9.54 -9.86
CA LEU A 101 -5.24 10.98 -9.73
C LEU A 101 -6.21 11.82 -10.56
N ARG A 102 -6.73 11.25 -11.65
CA ARG A 102 -7.74 11.94 -12.47
C ARG A 102 -9.13 11.92 -11.83
N GLN A 103 -9.42 10.95 -10.99
CA GLN A 103 -10.75 10.74 -10.42
C GLN A 103 -10.89 11.23 -8.98
N ALA A 104 -9.78 11.39 -8.27
CA ALA A 104 -9.76 11.81 -6.89
C ALA A 104 -8.66 12.84 -6.68
N LYS A 105 -8.93 13.82 -5.83
CA LYS A 105 -7.95 14.86 -5.52
C LYS A 105 -7.00 14.36 -4.44
N ILE A 106 -6.04 13.53 -4.85
CA ILE A 106 -5.03 12.99 -3.93
C ILE A 106 -4.06 14.10 -3.53
N GLU A 107 -3.96 14.34 -2.25
CA GLU A 107 -3.10 15.38 -1.68
C GLU A 107 -1.75 14.85 -1.22
N LYS A 108 -1.72 13.58 -0.78
CA LYS A 108 -0.50 12.95 -0.29
C LYS A 108 -0.40 11.51 -0.76
N ILE A 109 0.82 11.08 -1.05
CA ILE A 109 1.13 9.71 -1.41
C ILE A 109 2.10 9.15 -0.37
N PHE A 110 1.75 8.00 0.20
CA PHE A 110 2.60 7.25 1.11
C PHE A 110 2.97 5.93 0.46
N VAL A 111 4.18 5.47 0.68
CA VAL A 111 4.62 4.15 0.21
C VAL A 111 5.00 3.28 1.39
N ASN A 112 4.53 2.05 1.37
CA ASN A 112 4.70 1.09 2.46
C ASN A 112 6.00 0.31 2.27
N GLY A 113 7.09 0.86 2.82
CA GLY A 113 8.40 0.23 2.78
C GLY A 113 9.33 0.76 1.70
N LYS A 114 10.61 0.43 1.84
CA LYS A 114 11.67 0.94 0.98
C LYS A 114 11.60 0.43 -0.45
N THR A 115 11.14 -0.81 -0.65
CA THR A 115 11.00 -1.37 -2.00
C THR A 115 9.93 -0.62 -2.78
N ALA A 116 8.78 -0.35 -2.15
CA ALA A 116 7.73 0.45 -2.78
C ALA A 116 8.24 1.85 -3.10
N TYR A 117 9.01 2.46 -2.19
CA TYR A 117 9.58 3.78 -2.40
C TYR A 117 10.52 3.80 -3.61
N LYS A 118 11.43 2.81 -3.68
CA LYS A 118 12.39 2.69 -4.78
C LYS A 118 11.68 2.64 -6.14
N TYR A 119 10.66 1.80 -6.26
CA TYR A 119 9.93 1.65 -7.52
C TYR A 119 9.05 2.84 -7.82
N TYR A 120 8.48 3.48 -6.80
CA TYR A 120 7.74 4.73 -6.99
C TYR A 120 8.65 5.82 -7.57
N GLN A 121 9.80 6.02 -6.97
CA GLN A 121 10.76 7.04 -7.44
C GLN A 121 11.21 6.79 -8.87
N LYS A 122 11.43 5.53 -9.22
CA LYS A 122 11.91 5.16 -10.54
C LYS A 122 10.84 5.27 -11.63
N TYR A 123 9.64 4.78 -11.36
CA TYR A 123 8.61 4.59 -12.39
C TYR A 123 7.44 5.56 -12.32
N LEU A 124 7.11 6.09 -11.16
CA LEU A 124 5.90 6.89 -11.01
C LEU A 124 6.16 8.36 -10.73
N TYR A 125 7.14 8.67 -9.91
CA TYR A 125 7.45 10.06 -9.60
C TYR A 125 7.70 10.92 -10.85
N PRO A 126 8.44 10.45 -11.87
CA PRO A 126 8.67 11.28 -13.06
C PRO A 126 7.40 11.72 -13.77
N SER A 127 6.33 10.94 -13.71
CA SER A 127 5.07 11.29 -14.35
C SER A 127 4.08 11.99 -13.43
N THR A 128 4.08 11.69 -12.13
CA THR A 128 3.13 12.27 -11.18
C THR A 128 3.60 13.62 -10.64
N GLY A 129 4.90 13.79 -10.45
CA GLY A 129 5.47 14.98 -9.81
C GLY A 129 5.14 15.11 -8.33
N ILE A 130 4.49 14.11 -7.73
CA ILE A 130 4.09 14.13 -6.32
C ILE A 130 5.11 13.35 -5.52
N GLU A 131 5.75 14.00 -4.55
CA GLU A 131 6.69 13.32 -3.67
C GLU A 131 5.94 12.35 -2.76
N ALA A 132 6.50 11.14 -2.60
CA ALA A 132 5.95 10.15 -1.70
C ALA A 132 6.69 10.15 -0.37
N VAL A 133 5.95 9.91 0.71
CA VAL A 133 6.52 9.71 2.03
C VAL A 133 6.73 8.23 2.25
N CYS A 134 7.96 7.82 2.51
CA CYS A 134 8.27 6.41 2.77
C CYS A 134 7.95 6.06 4.22
N LEU A 135 7.01 5.14 4.42
CA LEU A 135 6.67 4.65 5.74
C LEU A 135 7.37 3.31 6.00
N PRO A 136 7.71 3.00 7.27
CA PRO A 136 8.29 1.69 7.55
C PRO A 136 7.32 0.58 7.19
N SER A 137 7.85 -0.51 6.65
CA SER A 137 7.04 -1.61 6.11
C SER A 137 6.24 -2.34 7.19
N THR A 138 4.99 -2.67 6.87
CA THR A 138 4.14 -3.52 7.71
C THR A 138 4.37 -5.01 7.44
N SER A 139 5.23 -5.35 6.48
CA SER A 139 5.56 -6.72 6.11
C SER A 139 6.21 -7.48 7.27
N PRO A 140 5.96 -8.80 7.40
CA PRO A 140 6.68 -9.64 8.36
C PRO A 140 8.20 -9.58 8.18
N ALA A 141 8.70 -9.22 7.00
CA ALA A 141 10.13 -9.05 6.76
C ALA A 141 10.74 -7.92 7.60
N ASN A 142 9.93 -6.98 8.08
CA ASN A 142 10.36 -5.90 8.97
C ASN A 142 10.13 -6.27 10.44
N ALA A 143 10.57 -7.47 10.82
CA ALA A 143 10.30 -8.03 12.16
C ALA A 143 10.97 -7.27 13.30
N ARG A 144 12.01 -6.50 13.00
CA ARG A 144 12.74 -5.74 14.04
C ARG A 144 11.91 -4.60 14.63
N MET A 145 11.04 -4.00 13.83
CA MET A 145 10.21 -2.90 14.29
C MET A 145 8.97 -3.44 14.98
N LYS A 146 8.75 -3.03 16.22
CA LYS A 146 7.60 -3.46 17.00
C LYS A 146 6.34 -2.78 16.49
N GLU A 147 5.20 -3.43 16.67
CA GLU A 147 3.91 -2.91 16.21
C GLU A 147 3.64 -1.50 16.75
N ARG A 148 3.93 -1.24 18.01
CA ARG A 148 3.74 0.07 18.62
C ARG A 148 4.57 1.16 17.92
N GLU A 149 5.81 0.83 17.58
CA GLU A 149 6.68 1.76 16.84
C GLU A 149 6.10 2.08 15.46
N LEU A 150 5.61 1.06 14.76
CA LEU A 150 4.95 1.25 13.47
C LEU A 150 3.76 2.17 13.59
N ILE A 151 2.90 1.91 14.57
CA ILE A 151 1.69 2.71 14.80
C ILE A 151 2.06 4.17 15.05
N ASP A 152 3.04 4.43 15.90
CA ASP A 152 3.45 5.78 16.24
C ASP A 152 3.98 6.53 15.02
N ILE A 153 4.84 5.90 14.22
CA ILE A 153 5.42 6.52 13.02
C ILE A 153 4.35 6.76 11.95
N TRP A 154 3.51 5.76 11.72
CA TRP A 154 2.42 5.89 10.74
C TRP A 154 1.42 6.97 11.16
N ARG A 155 1.08 7.04 12.44
CA ARG A 155 0.14 8.04 12.95
C ARG A 155 0.69 9.46 12.75
N GLU A 156 1.96 9.65 13.09
CA GLU A 156 2.59 10.97 12.89
C GLU A 156 2.56 11.39 11.45
N ALA A 157 2.87 10.50 10.52
CA ALA A 157 2.92 10.82 9.09
C ALA A 157 1.53 11.03 8.49
N VAL A 158 0.58 10.16 8.82
CA VAL A 158 -0.75 10.13 8.17
C VAL A 158 -1.70 11.14 8.79
N ILE A 159 -1.67 11.30 10.13
CA ILE A 159 -2.63 12.14 10.84
C ILE A 159 -2.06 13.54 11.13
N LEU A 160 -0.83 13.61 11.66
CA LEU A 160 -0.29 14.83 12.23
C LEU A 160 0.41 15.75 11.22
N LYS A 161 0.43 15.34 9.97
CA LYS A 161 0.99 16.17 8.89
C LYS A 161 -0.06 16.42 7.77
#